data_ca74e6b71a30e352fc2c7a7701b2b738
#
_entry.id   ca74e6b71a30e352fc2c7a7701b2b738
#
_cell.length_a   1.000
_cell.length_b   1.000
_cell.length_c   1.000
_cell.angle_alpha   90.00
_cell.angle_beta   90.00
_cell.angle_gamma   90.00
#
_symmetry.space_group_name_H-M   'P 1'
#
loop_
_entity.id
_entity.type
_entity.pdbx_description
1 polymer ?
#
loop_
_entity_poly.entity_id
_entity_poly.type
_entity_poly.pdbx_seq_one_letter_code
_entity_poly.pdbx_strand_id
1 'polypeptide(L)'
;MNKKAWIGYIYDFQHCYYPSFFSKREIDQRNVFFKLMLNCANNIIVNAHSVITDANKYVGNYSAKLHSLPFSPCPQLKWFADYSGNIAKYNIDKDYFIICNQFWKHKDHATAFRAFKIYTEYNPDVYLVCTGATQDYRFPGYFNELMVLAKKLGIESKIKILGHIPKLEQIELIKNCIAVIQPTLFEGGPGGGVTFDAIALGKKVILSDIDVNKEVNCGDVYFFQAKNHYSLNDAMVKADESKIFYEPTTLIELGLKRRNACADFLLDVVKQEIESRS
;
A
#
# COMPACT_ATOMS: atom_id res chain seq x y z
N MET A 1 -10.35 12.98 -39.85
CA MET A 1 -9.71 13.52 -38.63
C MET A 1 -8.91 12.40 -37.98
N ASN A 2 -7.58 12.49 -37.99
CA ASN A 2 -6.76 11.52 -37.24
C ASN A 2 -7.07 11.67 -35.76
N LYS A 3 -7.78 10.69 -35.18
CA LYS A 3 -7.98 10.65 -33.74
C LYS A 3 -6.61 10.43 -33.09
N LYS A 4 -6.19 11.33 -32.21
CA LYS A 4 -4.94 11.17 -31.44
C LYS A 4 -4.96 9.83 -30.70
N ALA A 5 -3.87 9.08 -30.76
CA ALA A 5 -3.68 7.87 -29.94
C ALA A 5 -3.64 8.25 -28.44
N TRP A 6 -4.32 7.50 -27.61
CA TRP A 6 -4.31 7.71 -26.15
C TRP A 6 -4.60 6.40 -25.43
N ILE A 7 -4.02 6.24 -24.28
CA ILE A 7 -4.24 5.09 -23.39
C ILE A 7 -4.96 5.61 -22.16
N GLY A 8 -6.03 4.94 -21.75
CA GLY A 8 -6.75 5.26 -20.54
C GLY A 8 -6.03 4.78 -19.29
N TYR A 9 -6.39 5.34 -18.13
CA TYR A 9 -5.92 4.85 -16.85
C TYR A 9 -7.04 4.86 -15.82
N ILE A 10 -7.32 3.68 -15.22
CA ILE A 10 -8.29 3.52 -14.13
C ILE A 10 -7.54 2.97 -12.93
N TYR A 11 -7.52 3.75 -11.84
CA TYR A 11 -6.73 3.45 -10.65
C TYR A 11 -7.43 2.53 -9.66
N ASP A 12 -8.76 2.66 -9.45
CA ASP A 12 -9.55 1.82 -8.55
C ASP A 12 -11.06 2.03 -8.71
N PHE A 13 -11.85 1.17 -8.06
CA PHE A 13 -13.30 1.29 -7.90
C PHE A 13 -13.70 1.49 -6.43
N GLN A 14 -12.93 2.20 -5.61
CA GLN A 14 -13.18 2.40 -4.18
C GLN A 14 -14.60 2.92 -3.88
N HIS A 15 -15.12 3.78 -4.74
CA HIS A 15 -16.48 4.32 -4.59
C HIS A 15 -17.58 3.27 -4.68
N CYS A 16 -17.31 2.11 -5.27
CA CYS A 16 -18.23 0.98 -5.31
C CYS A 16 -18.17 0.12 -4.03
N TYR A 17 -17.02 0.06 -3.37
CA TYR A 17 -16.83 -0.67 -2.10
C TYR A 17 -17.24 0.17 -0.89
N TYR A 18 -16.95 1.45 -0.92
CA TYR A 18 -17.18 2.40 0.17
C TYR A 18 -17.93 3.65 -0.32
N PRO A 19 -19.19 3.51 -0.79
CA PRO A 19 -19.94 4.64 -1.32
C PRO A 19 -20.14 5.76 -0.30
N SER A 20 -20.18 5.43 1.00
CA SER A 20 -20.27 6.42 2.09
C SER A 20 -19.04 7.32 2.23
N PHE A 21 -17.93 7.01 1.56
CA PHE A 21 -16.71 7.84 1.56
C PHE A 21 -16.74 8.93 0.49
N PHE A 22 -17.76 8.94 -0.35
CA PHE A 22 -17.89 9.83 -1.50
C PHE A 22 -19.24 10.52 -1.49
N SER A 23 -19.29 11.75 -1.96
CA SER A 23 -20.56 12.39 -2.27
C SER A 23 -21.24 11.70 -3.46
N LYS A 24 -22.56 11.79 -3.56
CA LYS A 24 -23.30 11.26 -4.71
C LYS A 24 -22.75 11.80 -6.03
N ARG A 25 -22.41 13.09 -6.07
CA ARG A 25 -21.82 13.71 -7.26
C ARG A 25 -20.50 13.07 -7.68
N GLU A 26 -19.62 12.78 -6.73
CA GLU A 26 -18.33 12.10 -7.02
C GLU A 26 -18.55 10.67 -7.52
N ILE A 27 -19.49 9.93 -6.95
CA ILE A 27 -19.84 8.59 -7.41
C ILE A 27 -20.36 8.64 -8.84
N ASP A 28 -21.31 9.52 -9.13
CA ASP A 28 -21.92 9.66 -10.45
C ASP A 28 -20.85 10.08 -11.48
N GLN A 29 -19.98 11.04 -11.14
CA GLN A 29 -18.89 11.47 -12.02
C GLN A 29 -17.89 10.33 -12.30
N ARG A 30 -17.47 9.56 -11.30
CA ARG A 30 -16.58 8.41 -11.48
C ARG A 30 -17.22 7.35 -12.38
N ASN A 31 -18.48 6.99 -12.13
CA ASN A 31 -19.21 6.01 -12.92
C ASN A 31 -19.32 6.41 -14.38
N VAL A 32 -19.72 7.66 -14.66
CA VAL A 32 -19.81 8.20 -16.03
C VAL A 32 -18.44 8.20 -16.70
N PHE A 33 -17.43 8.72 -16.04
CA PHE A 33 -16.08 8.86 -16.57
C PHE A 33 -15.44 7.48 -16.86
N PHE A 34 -15.54 6.54 -15.95
CA PHE A 34 -14.99 5.18 -16.13
C PHE A 34 -15.73 4.44 -17.25
N LYS A 35 -17.07 4.55 -17.32
CA LYS A 35 -17.85 3.97 -18.40
C LYS A 35 -17.50 4.55 -19.76
N LEU A 36 -17.33 5.87 -19.85
CA LEU A 36 -16.89 6.53 -21.09
C LEU A 36 -15.48 6.06 -21.50
N MET A 37 -14.53 6.02 -20.55
CA MET A 37 -13.17 5.58 -20.81
C MET A 37 -13.14 4.13 -21.29
N LEU A 38 -13.87 3.23 -20.63
CA LEU A 38 -13.96 1.81 -20.98
C LEU A 38 -14.60 1.54 -22.34
N ASN A 39 -15.44 2.46 -22.84
CA ASN A 39 -16.09 2.32 -24.16
C ASN A 39 -15.42 3.14 -25.27
N CYS A 40 -14.52 4.08 -24.95
CA CYS A 40 -13.91 4.97 -25.94
C CYS A 40 -12.40 4.71 -26.13
N ALA A 41 -11.72 4.13 -25.17
CA ALA A 41 -10.32 3.72 -25.29
C ALA A 41 -10.21 2.34 -25.96
N ASN A 42 -9.13 2.12 -26.72
CA ASN A 42 -8.78 0.77 -27.14
C ASN A 42 -8.03 0.03 -26.03
N ASN A 43 -7.12 0.75 -25.35
CA ASN A 43 -6.30 0.19 -24.29
C ASN A 43 -6.40 1.04 -23.03
N ILE A 44 -6.50 0.38 -21.86
CA ILE A 44 -6.54 1.02 -20.55
C ILE A 44 -5.54 0.30 -19.62
N ILE A 45 -4.71 1.08 -18.94
CA ILE A 45 -3.83 0.59 -17.89
C ILE A 45 -4.59 0.64 -16.56
N VAL A 46 -4.43 -0.40 -15.74
CA VAL A 46 -4.94 -0.49 -14.37
C VAL A 46 -3.82 -0.92 -13.42
N ASN A 47 -3.95 -0.61 -12.13
CA ASN A 47 -2.92 -0.90 -11.14
C ASN A 47 -2.77 -2.39 -10.77
N ALA A 48 -3.83 -3.18 -10.96
CA ALA A 48 -3.91 -4.55 -10.47
C ALA A 48 -4.93 -5.37 -11.25
N HIS A 49 -4.82 -6.69 -11.25
CA HIS A 49 -5.83 -7.59 -11.83
C HIS A 49 -7.19 -7.48 -11.13
N SER A 50 -7.21 -7.22 -9.83
CA SER A 50 -8.43 -6.95 -9.07
C SER A 50 -9.21 -5.76 -9.62
N VAL A 51 -8.54 -4.73 -10.18
CA VAL A 51 -9.22 -3.59 -10.83
C VAL A 51 -9.88 -4.03 -12.16
N ILE A 52 -9.31 -5.00 -12.88
CA ILE A 52 -9.98 -5.62 -14.06
C ILE A 52 -11.25 -6.36 -13.62
N THR A 53 -11.15 -7.14 -12.55
CA THR A 53 -12.29 -7.84 -11.95
C THR A 53 -13.40 -6.87 -11.55
N ASP A 54 -13.04 -5.74 -10.96
CA ASP A 54 -13.96 -4.68 -10.57
C ASP A 54 -14.62 -4.01 -11.79
N ALA A 55 -13.86 -3.73 -12.85
CA ALA A 55 -14.42 -3.20 -14.09
C ALA A 55 -15.48 -4.14 -14.68
N ASN A 56 -15.20 -5.44 -14.71
CA ASN A 56 -16.15 -6.45 -15.17
C ASN A 56 -17.40 -6.50 -14.28
N LYS A 57 -17.22 -6.42 -12.96
CA LYS A 57 -18.30 -6.49 -11.98
C LYS A 57 -19.20 -5.26 -11.99
N TYR A 58 -18.62 -4.05 -12.04
CA TYR A 58 -19.36 -2.81 -11.80
C TYR A 58 -19.75 -2.07 -13.08
N VAL A 59 -19.06 -2.30 -14.19
CA VAL A 59 -19.38 -1.68 -15.48
C VAL A 59 -19.96 -2.69 -16.46
N GLY A 60 -19.47 -3.93 -16.44
CA GLY A 60 -19.94 -5.00 -17.32
C GLY A 60 -19.36 -4.88 -18.73
N ASN A 61 -20.20 -4.96 -19.76
CA ASN A 61 -19.76 -4.97 -21.15
C ASN A 61 -19.10 -3.64 -21.54
N TYR A 62 -17.87 -3.71 -22.06
CA TYR A 62 -17.09 -2.61 -22.59
C TYR A 62 -16.13 -3.09 -23.70
N SER A 63 -15.60 -2.17 -24.50
CA SER A 63 -14.74 -2.50 -25.65
C SER A 63 -13.24 -2.43 -25.38
N ALA A 64 -12.81 -1.71 -24.34
CA ALA A 64 -11.40 -1.51 -24.06
C ALA A 64 -10.70 -2.81 -23.61
N LYS A 65 -9.45 -3.00 -24.04
CA LYS A 65 -8.55 -3.99 -23.48
C LYS A 65 -7.88 -3.42 -22.23
N LEU A 66 -7.99 -4.13 -21.10
CA LEU A 66 -7.38 -3.71 -19.83
C LEU A 66 -6.05 -4.42 -19.60
N HIS A 67 -5.06 -3.67 -19.16
CA HIS A 67 -3.69 -4.12 -18.92
C HIS A 67 -3.31 -3.81 -17.48
N SER A 68 -3.10 -4.85 -16.67
CA SER A 68 -2.67 -4.70 -15.28
C SER A 68 -1.17 -4.42 -15.20
N LEU A 69 -0.78 -3.34 -14.50
CA LEU A 69 0.62 -3.04 -14.24
C LEU A 69 1.28 -4.16 -13.43
N PRO A 70 2.48 -4.62 -13.82
CA PRO A 70 3.25 -5.53 -12.99
C PRO A 70 3.65 -4.90 -11.65
N PHE A 71 3.60 -5.67 -10.56
CA PHE A 71 4.15 -5.24 -9.27
C PHE A 71 5.68 -5.16 -9.37
N SER A 72 6.23 -3.95 -9.39
CA SER A 72 7.61 -3.68 -9.77
C SER A 72 8.37 -2.83 -8.73
N PRO A 73 8.57 -3.31 -7.48
CA PRO A 73 9.34 -2.61 -6.47
C PRO A 73 10.81 -2.48 -6.90
N CYS A 74 11.32 -1.24 -6.88
CA CYS A 74 12.70 -0.93 -7.26
C CYS A 74 13.25 0.17 -6.33
N PRO A 75 14.37 -0.07 -5.63
CA PRO A 75 14.94 0.94 -4.74
C PRO A 75 15.62 2.06 -5.54
N GLN A 76 15.70 3.24 -4.94
CA GLN A 76 16.59 4.30 -5.40
C GLN A 76 17.96 4.13 -4.72
N LEU A 77 19.06 4.34 -5.44
CA LEU A 77 20.42 4.18 -4.89
C LEU A 77 20.64 4.97 -3.60
N LYS A 78 20.11 6.20 -3.54
CA LYS A 78 20.19 7.04 -2.34
C LYS A 78 19.52 6.46 -1.10
N TRP A 79 18.63 5.46 -1.23
CA TRP A 79 17.96 4.84 -0.08
C TRP A 79 18.91 3.99 0.78
N PHE A 80 20.05 3.57 0.21
CA PHE A 80 21.08 2.80 0.92
C PHE A 80 22.11 3.67 1.65
N ALA A 81 22.03 5.00 1.50
CA ALA A 81 22.82 5.92 2.31
C ALA A 81 22.34 5.93 3.77
N ASP A 82 23.21 6.36 4.67
CA ASP A 82 22.88 6.50 6.10
C ASP A 82 22.15 7.82 6.37
N TYR A 83 20.94 7.72 6.88
CA TYR A 83 20.10 8.83 7.34
C TYR A 83 19.77 8.71 8.84
N SER A 84 20.49 7.89 9.60
CA SER A 84 20.22 7.63 11.03
C SER A 84 20.18 8.92 11.85
N GLY A 85 21.06 9.88 11.56
CA GLY A 85 21.06 11.20 12.19
C GLY A 85 19.75 11.99 12.00
N ASN A 86 19.06 11.79 10.88
CA ASN A 86 17.83 12.50 10.57
C ASN A 86 16.62 11.99 11.37
N ILE A 87 16.67 10.74 11.84
CA ILE A 87 15.59 10.11 12.60
C ILE A 87 15.80 10.13 14.11
N ALA A 88 16.98 10.54 14.59
CA ALA A 88 17.31 10.62 16.03
C ALA A 88 16.29 11.48 16.81
N LYS A 89 15.76 12.52 16.19
CA LYS A 89 14.72 13.40 16.78
C LYS A 89 13.42 12.70 17.16
N TYR A 90 13.15 11.51 16.63
CA TYR A 90 11.94 10.75 16.93
C TYR A 90 12.03 9.92 18.20
N ASN A 91 13.22 9.83 18.80
CA ASN A 91 13.49 9.10 20.05
C ASN A 91 12.92 7.67 20.01
N ILE A 92 13.26 6.92 18.95
CA ILE A 92 12.92 5.52 18.78
C ILE A 92 14.15 4.71 19.17
N ASP A 93 14.17 4.27 20.43
CA ASP A 93 15.27 3.57 21.09
C ASP A 93 15.02 2.06 21.32
N LYS A 94 13.94 1.53 20.71
CA LYS A 94 13.53 0.13 20.79
C LYS A 94 13.20 -0.40 19.42
N ASP A 95 13.16 -1.72 19.28
CA ASP A 95 12.62 -2.38 18.11
C ASP A 95 11.17 -1.95 17.84
N TYR A 96 10.76 -1.95 16.58
CA TYR A 96 9.44 -1.47 16.22
C TYR A 96 8.89 -2.07 14.94
N PHE A 97 7.56 -2.18 14.89
CA PHE A 97 6.79 -2.29 13.66
C PHE A 97 6.43 -0.90 13.17
N ILE A 98 6.25 -0.74 11.86
CA ILE A 98 5.88 0.54 11.28
C ILE A 98 4.64 0.45 10.39
N ILE A 99 3.75 1.46 10.51
CA ILE A 99 2.62 1.71 9.61
C ILE A 99 2.86 3.05 8.92
N CYS A 100 2.96 3.04 7.58
CA CYS A 100 3.18 4.25 6.79
C CYS A 100 1.91 4.60 5.99
N ASN A 101 0.83 4.88 6.69
CA ASN A 101 -0.46 5.23 6.12
C ASN A 101 -1.01 6.51 6.73
N GLN A 102 -1.76 7.27 5.91
CA GLN A 102 -2.64 8.29 6.46
C GLN A 102 -3.68 7.63 7.37
N PHE A 103 -4.10 8.32 8.42
CA PHE A 103 -5.08 7.81 9.37
C PHE A 103 -6.51 7.84 8.82
N TRP A 104 -6.69 7.25 7.64
CA TRP A 104 -8.00 7.09 7.01
C TRP A 104 -8.69 5.83 7.50
N LYS A 105 -10.00 5.89 7.61
CA LYS A 105 -10.79 4.80 8.21
C LYS A 105 -10.57 3.43 7.55
N HIS A 106 -10.40 3.38 6.22
CA HIS A 106 -10.12 2.12 5.51
C HIS A 106 -8.67 1.62 5.66
N LYS A 107 -7.77 2.39 6.27
CA LYS A 107 -6.42 1.95 6.60
C LYS A 107 -6.34 1.14 7.89
N ASP A 108 -7.45 1.03 8.61
CA ASP A 108 -7.71 0.12 9.73
C ASP A 108 -6.64 0.04 10.82
N HIS A 109 -6.12 1.19 11.23
CA HIS A 109 -5.19 1.28 12.37
C HIS A 109 -5.77 0.65 13.64
N ALA A 110 -7.10 0.60 13.78
CA ALA A 110 -7.76 0.02 14.93
C ALA A 110 -7.47 -1.49 15.08
N THR A 111 -7.46 -2.24 13.98
CA THR A 111 -7.06 -3.66 14.00
C THR A 111 -5.58 -3.80 14.36
N ALA A 112 -4.71 -2.93 13.84
CA ALA A 112 -3.29 -2.95 14.18
C ALA A 112 -3.04 -2.64 15.67
N PHE A 113 -3.74 -1.67 16.26
CA PHE A 113 -3.61 -1.34 17.67
C PHE A 113 -4.03 -2.50 18.58
N ARG A 114 -5.11 -3.21 18.23
CA ARG A 114 -5.53 -4.40 18.99
C ARG A 114 -4.55 -5.56 18.88
N ALA A 115 -4.02 -5.82 17.68
CA ALA A 115 -2.99 -6.83 17.47
C ALA A 115 -1.70 -6.49 18.24
N PHE A 116 -1.27 -5.23 18.16
CA PHE A 116 -0.09 -4.74 18.86
C PHE A 116 -0.23 -4.86 20.39
N LYS A 117 -1.44 -4.64 20.94
CA LYS A 117 -1.70 -4.89 22.35
C LYS A 117 -1.40 -6.34 22.74
N ILE A 118 -1.86 -7.31 21.95
CA ILE A 118 -1.61 -8.74 22.21
C ILE A 118 -0.11 -9.02 22.12
N TYR A 119 0.54 -8.53 21.05
CA TYR A 119 1.97 -8.72 20.83
C TYR A 119 2.81 -8.20 22.01
N THR A 120 2.46 -7.02 22.57
CA THR A 120 3.20 -6.40 23.67
C THR A 120 3.04 -7.11 25.02
N GLU A 121 2.14 -8.08 25.17
CA GLU A 121 2.01 -8.90 26.38
C GLU A 121 3.20 -9.85 26.54
N TYR A 122 3.77 -10.28 25.43
CA TYR A 122 4.93 -11.18 25.39
C TYR A 122 6.24 -10.46 25.02
N ASN A 123 6.13 -9.31 24.34
CA ASN A 123 7.26 -8.50 23.89
C ASN A 123 7.07 -7.05 24.36
N PRO A 124 7.37 -6.75 25.66
CA PRO A 124 7.04 -5.45 26.24
C PRO A 124 7.91 -4.29 25.71
N ASP A 125 9.10 -4.58 25.20
CA ASP A 125 10.09 -3.59 24.75
C ASP A 125 10.06 -3.35 23.25
N VAL A 126 8.89 -2.98 22.72
CA VAL A 126 8.66 -2.70 21.31
C VAL A 126 7.78 -1.48 21.13
N TYR A 127 7.97 -0.74 20.01
CA TYR A 127 7.08 0.34 19.59
C TYR A 127 6.25 -0.03 18.38
N LEU A 128 5.12 0.65 18.22
CA LEU A 128 4.41 0.77 16.96
C LEU A 128 4.58 2.19 16.45
N VAL A 129 5.37 2.35 15.40
CA VAL A 129 5.62 3.65 14.76
C VAL A 129 4.59 3.87 13.67
N CYS A 130 3.92 5.01 13.68
CA CYS A 130 2.92 5.36 12.67
C CYS A 130 3.30 6.69 12.01
N THR A 131 3.37 6.70 10.67
CA THR A 131 3.60 7.90 9.87
C THR A 131 2.39 8.16 8.98
N GLY A 132 2.16 9.43 8.62
CA GLY A 132 1.08 9.86 7.75
C GLY A 132 0.20 10.93 8.37
N ALA A 133 -0.58 11.64 7.55
CA ALA A 133 -1.48 12.69 8.03
C ALA A 133 -2.56 12.10 8.94
N THR A 134 -2.78 12.77 10.08
CA THR A 134 -3.75 12.35 11.10
C THR A 134 -5.19 12.80 10.80
N GLN A 135 -5.39 13.60 9.76
CA GLN A 135 -6.69 14.13 9.39
C GLN A 135 -7.32 13.30 8.25
N ASP A 136 -8.56 12.88 8.45
CA ASP A 136 -9.44 12.38 7.38
C ASP A 136 -10.63 13.34 7.28
N TYR A 137 -10.71 14.11 6.17
CA TYR A 137 -11.81 15.07 5.97
C TYR A 137 -13.20 14.39 5.89
N ARG A 138 -13.23 13.10 5.57
CA ARG A 138 -14.45 12.28 5.50
C ARG A 138 -14.91 11.83 6.89
N PHE A 139 -13.96 11.68 7.82
CA PHE A 139 -14.18 11.21 9.20
C PHE A 139 -13.33 12.01 10.18
N PRO A 140 -13.64 13.29 10.44
CA PRO A 140 -12.76 14.21 11.20
C PRO A 140 -12.45 13.74 12.63
N GLY A 141 -13.31 12.92 13.23
CA GLY A 141 -13.11 12.37 14.59
C GLY A 141 -12.29 11.09 14.65
N TYR A 142 -12.00 10.43 13.51
CA TYR A 142 -11.45 9.08 13.50
C TYR A 142 -10.10 8.96 14.20
N PHE A 143 -9.21 9.92 14.03
CA PHE A 143 -7.92 9.89 14.72
C PHE A 143 -8.07 9.94 16.26
N ASN A 144 -8.98 10.79 16.76
CA ASN A 144 -9.27 10.85 18.19
C ASN A 144 -9.87 9.53 18.72
N GLU A 145 -10.74 8.87 17.96
CA GLU A 145 -11.26 7.54 18.30
C GLU A 145 -10.12 6.51 18.43
N LEU A 146 -9.12 6.56 17.56
CA LEU A 146 -7.94 5.71 17.64
C LEU A 146 -7.09 6.00 18.88
N MET A 147 -6.90 7.27 19.27
CA MET A 147 -6.16 7.62 20.48
C MET A 147 -6.89 7.17 21.76
N VAL A 148 -8.22 7.31 21.79
CA VAL A 148 -9.05 6.76 22.87
C VAL A 148 -8.93 5.24 22.94
N LEU A 149 -8.91 4.56 21.78
CA LEU A 149 -8.68 3.11 21.74
C LEU A 149 -7.28 2.75 22.26
N ALA A 150 -6.23 3.44 21.86
CA ALA A 150 -4.86 3.21 22.32
C ALA A 150 -4.76 3.33 23.86
N LYS A 151 -5.37 4.36 24.43
CA LYS A 151 -5.46 4.57 25.88
C LYS A 151 -6.23 3.44 26.57
N LYS A 152 -7.40 3.05 26.03
CA LYS A 152 -8.20 1.93 26.57
C LYS A 152 -7.43 0.61 26.55
N LEU A 153 -6.59 0.39 25.55
CA LEU A 153 -5.74 -0.79 25.42
C LEU A 153 -4.47 -0.73 26.27
N GLY A 154 -4.15 0.43 26.87
CA GLY A 154 -2.94 0.63 27.68
C GLY A 154 -1.64 0.63 26.86
N ILE A 155 -1.70 0.99 25.57
CA ILE A 155 -0.55 0.99 24.66
C ILE A 155 -0.16 2.40 24.17
N GLU A 156 -0.78 3.45 24.67
CA GLU A 156 -0.56 4.82 24.24
C GLU A 156 0.93 5.23 24.29
N SER A 157 1.64 4.86 25.37
CA SER A 157 3.08 5.15 25.52
C SER A 157 3.99 4.36 24.57
N LYS A 158 3.46 3.29 23.97
CA LYS A 158 4.18 2.42 23.02
C LYS A 158 3.89 2.76 21.55
N ILE A 159 2.98 3.68 21.28
CA ILE A 159 2.68 4.15 19.92
C ILE A 159 3.38 5.49 19.68
N LYS A 160 4.20 5.56 18.62
CA LYS A 160 4.87 6.77 18.17
C LYS A 160 4.17 7.32 16.94
N ILE A 161 3.41 8.40 17.09
CA ILE A 161 2.73 9.09 15.96
C ILE A 161 3.66 10.19 15.46
N LEU A 162 4.21 10.02 14.27
CA LEU A 162 5.19 10.96 13.69
C LEU A 162 4.55 11.98 12.72
N GLY A 163 3.29 11.77 12.34
CA GLY A 163 2.65 12.60 11.34
C GLY A 163 3.24 12.42 9.94
N HIS A 164 3.12 13.44 9.10
CA HIS A 164 3.75 13.44 7.78
C HIS A 164 5.24 13.78 7.92
N ILE A 165 6.11 12.90 7.46
CA ILE A 165 7.56 13.04 7.54
C ILE A 165 8.20 13.00 6.15
N PRO A 166 9.43 13.54 5.99
CA PRO A 166 10.17 13.46 4.73
C PRO A 166 10.40 12.02 4.27
N LYS A 167 10.37 11.80 2.95
CA LYS A 167 10.49 10.45 2.36
C LYS A 167 11.76 9.70 2.79
N LEU A 168 12.91 10.38 2.84
CA LEU A 168 14.17 9.73 3.22
C LEU A 168 14.20 9.32 4.70
N GLU A 169 13.54 10.08 5.58
CA GLU A 169 13.37 9.70 6.99
C GLU A 169 12.43 8.48 7.11
N GLN A 170 11.34 8.44 6.31
CA GLN A 170 10.47 7.26 6.26
C GLN A 170 11.24 6.02 5.76
N ILE A 171 12.06 6.16 4.73
CA ILE A 171 12.91 5.08 4.21
C ILE A 171 13.87 4.59 5.30
N GLU A 172 14.50 5.49 6.05
CA GLU A 172 15.40 5.12 7.14
C GLU A 172 14.66 4.34 8.25
N LEU A 173 13.45 4.79 8.60
CA LEU A 173 12.61 4.05 9.56
C LEU A 173 12.20 2.67 9.00
N ILE A 174 11.89 2.55 7.72
CA ILE A 174 11.59 1.26 7.11
C ILE A 174 12.81 0.33 7.14
N LYS A 175 14.02 0.83 6.88
CA LYS A 175 15.26 0.02 6.94
C LYS A 175 15.48 -0.61 8.31
N ASN A 176 15.08 0.06 9.37
CA ASN A 176 15.37 -0.34 10.74
C ASN A 176 14.19 -1.03 11.47
N CYS A 177 13.01 -1.16 10.83
CA CYS A 177 11.85 -1.80 11.47
C CYS A 177 11.94 -3.33 11.45
N ILE A 178 11.20 -3.97 12.36
CA ILE A 178 10.94 -5.43 12.35
C ILE A 178 10.21 -5.80 11.05
N ALA A 179 9.09 -5.13 10.81
CA ALA A 179 8.29 -5.29 9.59
C ALA A 179 7.40 -4.06 9.36
N VAL A 180 7.00 -3.86 8.11
CA VAL A 180 5.96 -2.89 7.73
C VAL A 180 4.60 -3.56 7.83
N ILE A 181 3.65 -2.94 8.53
CA ILE A 181 2.27 -3.43 8.64
C ILE A 181 1.37 -2.59 7.73
N GLN A 182 0.60 -3.26 6.88
CA GLN A 182 -0.38 -2.65 5.98
C GLN A 182 -1.77 -3.25 6.25
N PRO A 183 -2.50 -2.74 7.25
CA PRO A 183 -3.74 -3.37 7.72
C PRO A 183 -4.96 -2.94 6.92
N THR A 184 -4.76 -2.37 5.76
CA THR A 184 -5.77 -1.72 4.94
C THR A 184 -6.92 -2.66 4.54
N LEU A 185 -8.11 -2.10 4.40
CA LEU A 185 -9.32 -2.80 3.93
C LEU A 185 -9.61 -2.54 2.45
N PHE A 186 -8.85 -1.64 1.85
CA PHE A 186 -8.93 -1.32 0.42
C PHE A 186 -7.63 -0.65 -0.04
N GLU A 187 -7.15 -1.07 -1.22
CA GLU A 187 -6.08 -0.42 -1.99
C GLU A 187 -6.43 -0.41 -3.47
N GLY A 188 -5.92 0.59 -4.18
CA GLY A 188 -6.05 0.65 -5.64
C GLY A 188 -4.95 -0.12 -6.38
N GLY A 189 -3.92 -0.58 -5.69
CA GLY A 189 -2.83 -1.39 -6.22
C GLY A 189 -2.21 -2.27 -5.14
N PRO A 190 -1.40 -3.28 -5.52
CA PRO A 190 -0.89 -4.30 -4.60
C PRO A 190 -0.15 -3.71 -3.40
N GLY A 191 -0.65 -3.95 -2.19
CA GLY A 191 -0.06 -3.54 -0.92
C GLY A 191 0.04 -2.03 -0.66
N GLY A 192 -0.38 -1.17 -1.61
CA GLY A 192 -0.17 0.27 -1.52
C GLY A 192 1.31 0.69 -1.62
N GLY A 193 1.59 1.99 -1.64
CA GLY A 193 2.92 2.54 -1.96
C GLY A 193 4.03 2.10 -1.01
N VAL A 194 3.76 1.96 0.30
CA VAL A 194 4.78 1.56 1.28
C VAL A 194 5.26 0.13 1.09
N THR A 195 4.41 -0.76 0.57
CA THR A 195 4.80 -2.15 0.27
C THR A 195 5.87 -2.20 -0.82
N PHE A 196 5.76 -1.34 -1.85
CA PHE A 196 6.82 -1.19 -2.86
C PHE A 196 8.15 -0.78 -2.22
N ASP A 197 8.13 0.23 -1.33
CA ASP A 197 9.33 0.71 -0.65
C ASP A 197 9.95 -0.38 0.23
N ALA A 198 9.14 -1.04 1.04
CA ALA A 198 9.59 -2.07 1.98
C ALA A 198 10.22 -3.26 1.24
N ILE A 199 9.55 -3.79 0.21
CA ILE A 199 10.07 -4.91 -0.58
C ILE A 199 11.31 -4.50 -1.38
N ALA A 200 11.36 -3.26 -1.90
CA ALA A 200 12.54 -2.75 -2.57
C ALA A 200 13.76 -2.66 -1.63
N LEU A 201 13.54 -2.49 -0.33
CA LEU A 201 14.56 -2.46 0.72
C LEU A 201 14.81 -3.84 1.36
N GLY A 202 14.19 -4.92 0.85
CA GLY A 202 14.30 -6.27 1.41
C GLY A 202 13.68 -6.41 2.79
N LYS A 203 12.69 -5.56 3.13
CA LYS A 203 12.01 -5.60 4.43
C LYS A 203 10.75 -6.45 4.37
N LYS A 204 10.47 -7.11 5.47
CA LYS A 204 9.27 -7.90 5.68
C LYS A 204 8.03 -7.00 5.66
N VAL A 205 6.96 -7.47 5.04
CA VAL A 205 5.67 -6.79 5.01
C VAL A 205 4.56 -7.70 5.53
N ILE A 206 3.67 -7.15 6.34
CA ILE A 206 2.50 -7.84 6.88
C ILE A 206 1.27 -7.19 6.24
N LEU A 207 0.57 -7.92 5.39
CA LEU A 207 -0.53 -7.43 4.56
C LEU A 207 -1.86 -8.06 4.96
N SER A 208 -2.93 -7.28 4.98
CA SER A 208 -4.29 -7.85 4.99
C SER A 208 -4.53 -8.67 3.72
N ASP A 209 -5.32 -9.73 3.83
CA ASP A 209 -5.59 -10.71 2.75
C ASP A 209 -6.64 -10.24 1.74
N ILE A 210 -6.81 -8.94 1.54
CA ILE A 210 -7.68 -8.41 0.48
C ILE A 210 -7.12 -8.78 -0.90
N ASP A 211 -7.98 -8.95 -1.89
CA ASP A 211 -7.60 -9.53 -3.18
C ASP A 211 -6.45 -8.80 -3.86
N VAL A 212 -6.45 -7.47 -3.85
CA VAL A 212 -5.37 -6.67 -4.44
C VAL A 212 -4.02 -6.90 -3.75
N ASN A 213 -4.00 -7.15 -2.44
CA ASN A 213 -2.76 -7.43 -1.71
C ASN A 213 -2.18 -8.80 -2.04
N LYS A 214 -3.03 -9.79 -2.36
CA LYS A 214 -2.59 -11.13 -2.81
C LYS A 214 -1.87 -11.10 -4.16
N GLU A 215 -1.94 -10.00 -4.90
CA GLU A 215 -1.18 -9.79 -6.14
C GLU A 215 0.29 -9.39 -5.88
N VAL A 216 0.69 -9.13 -4.64
CA VAL A 216 2.10 -8.95 -4.26
C VAL A 216 2.82 -10.29 -4.42
N ASN A 217 3.67 -10.39 -5.43
CA ASN A 217 4.28 -11.65 -5.90
C ASN A 217 5.79 -11.75 -5.64
N CYS A 218 6.33 -10.91 -4.79
CA CYS A 218 7.75 -10.95 -4.41
C CYS A 218 7.98 -10.34 -3.02
N GLY A 219 9.16 -10.61 -2.45
CA GLY A 219 9.54 -10.18 -1.10
C GLY A 219 9.01 -11.11 -0.01
N ASP A 220 9.26 -10.72 1.23
CA ASP A 220 8.90 -11.49 2.41
C ASP A 220 7.55 -11.00 2.94
N VAL A 221 6.48 -11.66 2.50
CA VAL A 221 5.09 -11.26 2.73
C VAL A 221 4.42 -12.21 3.72
N TYR A 222 3.83 -11.64 4.76
CA TYR A 222 3.02 -12.33 5.77
C TYR A 222 1.58 -11.84 5.65
N PHE A 223 0.67 -12.72 5.23
CA PHE A 223 -0.75 -12.35 5.14
C PHE A 223 -1.47 -12.62 6.45
N PHE A 224 -2.42 -11.75 6.77
CA PHE A 224 -3.37 -11.92 7.86
C PHE A 224 -4.79 -11.66 7.37
N GLN A 225 -5.77 -12.26 8.03
CA GLN A 225 -7.19 -12.06 7.71
C GLN A 225 -7.61 -10.61 8.02
N ALA A 226 -8.09 -9.90 7.03
CA ALA A 226 -8.53 -8.51 7.19
C ALA A 226 -9.52 -8.34 8.36
N LYS A 227 -9.38 -7.28 9.16
CA LYS A 227 -10.15 -6.99 10.38
C LYS A 227 -9.94 -7.97 11.55
N ASN A 228 -9.09 -8.97 11.41
CA ASN A 228 -8.80 -9.96 12.47
C ASN A 228 -7.47 -9.64 13.16
N HIS A 229 -7.55 -9.03 14.33
CA HIS A 229 -6.35 -8.64 15.09
C HIS A 229 -5.59 -9.83 15.70
N TYR A 230 -6.21 -10.98 15.92
CA TYR A 230 -5.50 -12.21 16.33
C TYR A 230 -4.64 -12.73 15.18
N SER A 231 -5.22 -12.82 13.98
CA SER A 231 -4.48 -13.22 12.77
C SER A 231 -3.34 -12.25 12.45
N LEU A 232 -3.52 -10.93 12.69
CA LEU A 232 -2.45 -9.95 12.54
C LEU A 232 -1.36 -10.15 13.60
N ASN A 233 -1.70 -10.42 14.85
CA ASN A 233 -0.72 -10.74 15.89
C ASN A 233 0.12 -11.97 15.51
N ASP A 234 -0.51 -13.04 15.02
CA ASP A 234 0.21 -14.25 14.58
C ASP A 234 1.18 -13.93 13.42
N ALA A 235 0.77 -13.06 12.50
CA ALA A 235 1.65 -12.60 11.42
C ALA A 235 2.81 -11.73 11.93
N MET A 236 2.59 -10.90 12.97
CA MET A 236 3.64 -10.10 13.62
C MET A 236 4.69 -11.00 14.28
N VAL A 237 4.25 -12.05 15.02
CA VAL A 237 5.15 -13.01 15.65
C VAL A 237 6.00 -13.73 14.58
N LYS A 238 5.38 -14.27 13.53
CA LYS A 238 6.09 -14.95 12.45
C LYS A 238 7.09 -14.03 11.74
N ALA A 239 6.72 -12.77 11.53
CA ALA A 239 7.61 -11.81 10.89
C ALA A 239 8.79 -11.43 11.79
N ASP A 240 8.61 -11.36 13.11
CA ASP A 240 9.67 -11.07 14.06
C ASP A 240 10.70 -12.21 14.16
N GLU A 241 10.23 -13.45 14.25
CA GLU A 241 11.07 -14.65 14.31
C GLU A 241 11.92 -14.87 13.06
N SER A 242 11.50 -14.35 11.92
CA SER A 242 12.20 -14.53 10.64
C SER A 242 13.47 -13.67 10.56
N LYS A 243 14.60 -14.30 10.24
CA LYS A 243 15.91 -13.66 10.06
C LYS A 243 16.28 -13.64 8.59
N ILE A 244 15.66 -12.78 7.83
CA ILE A 244 15.95 -12.61 6.40
C ILE A 244 16.77 -11.34 6.22
N PHE A 245 17.87 -11.46 5.47
CA PHE A 245 18.75 -10.35 5.13
C PHE A 245 19.06 -10.38 3.63
N TYR A 246 19.06 -9.23 3.00
CA TYR A 246 19.43 -9.06 1.60
C TYR A 246 20.55 -8.03 1.48
N GLU A 247 21.56 -8.35 0.68
CA GLU A 247 22.59 -7.38 0.31
C GLU A 247 21.99 -6.27 -0.56
N PRO A 248 22.40 -5.00 -0.35
CA PRO A 248 21.92 -3.87 -1.14
C PRO A 248 22.11 -4.05 -2.66
N THR A 249 23.21 -4.66 -3.09
CA THR A 249 23.50 -4.94 -4.50
C THR A 249 22.45 -5.88 -5.11
N THR A 250 22.09 -6.94 -4.41
CA THR A 250 21.04 -7.89 -4.83
C THR A 250 19.67 -7.19 -4.96
N LEU A 251 19.32 -6.32 -4.01
CA LEU A 251 18.07 -5.57 -4.05
C LEU A 251 18.00 -4.61 -5.24
N ILE A 252 19.12 -3.95 -5.56
CA ILE A 252 19.25 -3.06 -6.71
C ILE A 252 19.07 -3.86 -8.02
N GLU A 253 19.78 -4.97 -8.18
CA GLU A 253 19.69 -5.82 -9.37
C GLU A 253 18.27 -6.35 -9.59
N LEU A 254 17.64 -6.90 -8.55
CA LEU A 254 16.25 -7.37 -8.61
C LEU A 254 15.28 -6.23 -8.93
N GLY A 255 15.48 -5.06 -8.33
CA GLY A 255 14.67 -3.89 -8.59
C GLY A 255 14.78 -3.41 -10.05
N LEU A 256 16.00 -3.33 -10.57
CA LEU A 256 16.25 -2.97 -11.97
C LEU A 256 15.60 -3.95 -12.95
N LYS A 257 15.72 -5.27 -12.69
CA LYS A 257 15.07 -6.30 -13.50
C LYS A 257 13.54 -6.11 -13.54
N ARG A 258 12.91 -5.88 -12.38
CA ARG A 258 11.45 -5.64 -12.29
C ARG A 258 11.04 -4.35 -13.01
N ARG A 259 11.80 -3.27 -12.83
CA ARG A 259 11.54 -1.98 -13.48
C ARG A 259 11.65 -2.10 -15.00
N ASN A 260 12.66 -2.81 -15.52
CA ASN A 260 12.82 -3.01 -16.96
C ASN A 260 11.67 -3.85 -17.52
N ALA A 261 11.26 -4.93 -16.86
CA ALA A 261 10.10 -5.72 -17.26
C ALA A 261 8.80 -4.88 -17.28
N CYS A 262 8.63 -3.96 -16.32
CA CYS A 262 7.50 -3.04 -16.33
C CYS A 262 7.58 -2.03 -17.48
N ALA A 263 8.78 -1.55 -17.82
CA ALA A 263 8.98 -0.66 -18.95
C ALA A 263 8.67 -1.36 -20.29
N ASP A 264 9.14 -2.59 -20.47
CA ASP A 264 8.85 -3.40 -21.66
C ASP A 264 7.33 -3.65 -21.80
N PHE A 265 6.66 -3.99 -20.71
CA PHE A 265 5.20 -4.12 -20.67
C PHE A 265 4.49 -2.84 -21.14
N LEU A 266 4.90 -1.67 -20.63
CA LEU A 266 4.31 -0.39 -21.02
C LEU A 266 4.56 -0.06 -22.50
N LEU A 267 5.76 -0.34 -23.02
CA LEU A 267 6.09 -0.18 -24.43
C LEU A 267 5.23 -1.07 -25.32
N ASP A 268 4.95 -2.31 -24.91
CA ASP A 268 4.08 -3.21 -25.65
C ASP A 268 2.62 -2.75 -25.68
N VAL A 269 2.11 -2.17 -24.58
CA VAL A 269 0.78 -1.54 -24.58
C VAL A 269 0.73 -0.35 -25.53
N VAL A 270 1.78 0.47 -25.58
CA VAL A 270 1.88 1.61 -26.52
C VAL A 270 1.90 1.12 -27.96
N LYS A 271 2.67 0.08 -28.29
CA LYS A 271 2.70 -0.51 -29.65
C LYS A 271 1.32 -1.01 -30.07
N GLN A 272 0.62 -1.76 -29.19
CA GLN A 272 -0.74 -2.24 -29.43
C GLN A 272 -1.71 -1.07 -29.71
N GLU A 273 -1.58 0.05 -28.99
CA GLU A 273 -2.43 1.22 -29.25
C GLU A 273 -2.15 1.85 -30.61
N ILE A 274 -0.89 1.92 -31.07
CA ILE A 274 -0.52 2.46 -32.38
C ILE A 274 -1.05 1.54 -33.48
N GLU A 275 -0.82 0.23 -33.36
CA GLU A 275 -1.24 -0.78 -34.37
C GLU A 275 -2.77 -0.86 -34.50
N SER A 276 -3.52 -0.69 -33.41
CA SER A 276 -4.99 -0.71 -33.42
C SER A 276 -5.60 0.46 -34.22
N ARG A 277 -4.80 1.44 -34.67
CA ARG A 277 -5.21 2.64 -35.41
C ARG A 277 -4.68 2.71 -36.84
N SER A 278 -3.80 1.76 -37.19
CA SER A 278 -3.30 1.57 -38.54
C SER A 278 -4.33 0.81 -39.36
#